data_9e3c22b0ea3fbdf9b117c5901b9fd4da
#
_entry.id   9e3c22b0ea3fbdf9b117c5901b9fd4da
#
_cell.length_a   1.000
_cell.length_b   1.000
_cell.length_c   1.000
_cell.angle_alpha   90.00
_cell.angle_beta   90.00
_cell.angle_gamma   90.00
#
_symmetry.space_group_name_H-M   'P 1'
#
loop_
_entity.id
_entity.type
_entity.pdbx_description
1 polymer ?
#
loop_
_entity_poly.entity_id
_entity_poly.type
_entity_poly.pdbx_seq_one_letter_code
_entity_poly.pdbx_strand_id
1 'polypeptide(L)'
;LGRRRGEIEEWLRRVVFSGEKEEYIVFIKHRTEEGVILRPIPGRFIDDLRRGYLYVGEEMIPFHRVVEIRRKDGTIVFSRRSGEKKQEL
;
A
#
# COMPACT_ATOMS: atom_id res chain seq x y z
N LEU A 1 -16.91 11.09 0.13
CA LEU A 1 -15.84 11.66 -0.57
C LEU A 1 -14.50 11.44 0.06
N GLY A 2 -14.38 11.58 1.36
CA GLY A 2 -13.15 11.24 2.03
C GLY A 2 -12.98 9.76 2.24
N ARG A 3 -13.93 9.00 1.80
CA ARG A 3 -13.92 7.58 2.08
C ARG A 3 -12.77 6.83 1.48
N ARG A 4 -12.35 7.24 0.28
CA ARG A 4 -11.27 6.51 -0.36
C ARG A 4 -9.99 6.64 0.40
N ARG A 5 -9.73 7.84 0.92
CA ARG A 5 -8.55 8.02 1.72
C ARG A 5 -8.67 7.25 3.01
N GLY A 6 -9.88 7.24 3.58
CA GLY A 6 -10.11 6.48 4.77
C GLY A 6 -9.87 5.00 4.56
N GLU A 7 -10.24 4.52 3.38
CA GLU A 7 -10.10 3.10 3.09
C GLU A 7 -8.65 2.66 3.07
N ILE A 8 -7.79 3.41 2.35
CA ILE A 8 -6.39 3.02 2.29
C ILE A 8 -5.75 3.13 3.67
N GLU A 9 -6.10 4.16 4.40
CA GLU A 9 -5.54 4.33 5.72
C GLU A 9 -5.97 3.22 6.65
N GLU A 10 -7.23 2.81 6.57
CA GLU A 10 -7.72 1.73 7.40
C GLU A 10 -7.00 0.42 7.09
N TRP A 11 -6.79 0.14 5.81
CA TRP A 11 -6.09 -1.08 5.46
C TRP A 11 -4.66 -1.06 5.94
N LEU A 12 -3.99 0.08 5.79
CA LEU A 12 -2.61 0.17 6.25
C LEU A 12 -2.51 0.02 7.76
N ARG A 13 -3.46 0.59 8.49
CA ARG A 13 -3.46 0.42 9.93
C ARG A 13 -3.67 -1.03 10.30
N ARG A 14 -4.53 -1.71 9.57
CA ARG A 14 -4.76 -3.12 9.83
C ARG A 14 -3.50 -3.92 9.57
N VAL A 15 -2.82 -3.63 8.47
CA VAL A 15 -1.58 -4.34 8.15
C VAL A 15 -0.55 -4.14 9.25
N VAL A 16 -0.38 -2.91 9.70
CA VAL A 16 0.73 -2.58 10.58
C VAL A 16 0.43 -2.88 12.03
N PHE A 17 -0.80 -2.61 12.47
CA PHE A 17 -1.11 -2.66 13.89
C PHE A 17 -1.95 -3.83 14.35
N SER A 18 -2.32 -4.73 13.46
CA SER A 18 -3.16 -5.84 13.85
C SER A 18 -2.39 -7.02 14.45
N GLY A 19 -1.08 -6.96 14.38
CA GLY A 19 -0.28 -8.09 14.83
C GLY A 19 -0.06 -9.10 13.74
N GLU A 20 -0.52 -8.83 12.52
CA GLU A 20 -0.37 -9.76 11.41
C GLU A 20 0.40 -9.14 10.27
N LYS A 21 1.35 -8.28 10.58
CA LYS A 21 2.15 -7.65 9.54
C LYS A 21 2.69 -8.62 8.52
N GLU A 22 3.11 -9.77 9.00
CA GLU A 22 3.79 -10.71 8.14
C GLU A 22 2.88 -11.36 7.14
N GLU A 23 1.57 -11.18 7.29
CA GLU A 23 0.63 -11.77 6.36
C GLU A 23 0.37 -10.91 5.15
N TYR A 24 0.93 -9.72 5.11
CA TYR A 24 0.58 -8.76 4.06
C TYR A 24 1.80 -8.24 3.32
N ILE A 25 1.56 -7.85 2.06
CA ILE A 25 2.56 -7.19 1.24
C ILE A 25 1.91 -5.96 0.64
N VAL A 26 2.57 -4.83 0.80
CA VAL A 26 2.08 -3.56 0.28
C VAL A 26 2.86 -3.24 -0.99
N PHE A 27 2.15 -2.92 -2.06
CA PHE A 27 2.80 -2.58 -3.33
C PHE A 27 2.69 -1.09 -3.57
N ILE A 28 3.81 -0.45 -3.85
CA ILE A 28 3.82 0.99 -4.10
C ILE A 28 4.35 1.26 -5.48
N LYS A 29 4.01 2.43 -6.02
CA LYS A 29 4.56 2.88 -7.28
C LYS A 29 6.00 3.30 -7.04
N HIS A 30 6.87 2.88 -7.92
CA HIS A 30 8.26 3.26 -7.83
C HIS A 30 8.69 3.70 -9.23
N ARG A 31 9.15 4.94 -9.33
CA ARG A 31 9.53 5.48 -10.61
C ARG A 31 10.99 5.19 -10.89
N THR A 32 11.27 4.63 -12.05
CA THR A 32 12.63 4.36 -12.46
C THR A 32 12.86 5.04 -13.79
N GLU A 33 14.06 4.97 -14.29
CA GLU A 33 14.37 5.54 -15.57
C GLU A 33 13.60 4.87 -16.69
N GLU A 34 13.21 3.66 -16.47
CA GLU A 34 12.50 2.91 -17.49
C GLU A 34 11.00 3.00 -17.36
N GLY A 35 10.52 3.72 -16.37
CA GLY A 35 9.09 3.86 -16.19
C GLY A 35 8.70 3.60 -14.76
N VAL A 36 7.42 3.31 -14.56
CA VAL A 36 6.89 3.09 -13.23
C VAL A 36 6.72 1.60 -13.00
N ILE A 37 7.24 1.10 -11.90
CA ILE A 37 7.09 -0.30 -11.55
C ILE A 37 6.43 -0.37 -10.17
N LEU A 38 5.98 -1.55 -9.81
CA LEU A 38 5.43 -1.77 -8.49
C LEU A 38 6.51 -2.38 -7.63
N ARG A 39 6.73 -1.77 -6.50
CA ARG A 39 7.73 -2.25 -5.55
C ARG A 39 7.02 -2.90 -4.38
N PRO A 40 7.31 -4.17 -4.09
CA PRO A 40 6.67 -4.85 -2.96
C PRO A 40 7.36 -4.50 -1.66
N ILE A 41 6.56 -4.24 -0.65
CA ILE A 41 7.09 -3.98 0.69
C ILE A 41 6.37 -4.92 1.63
N PRO A 42 7.04 -5.97 2.11
CA PRO A 42 6.41 -6.85 3.09
C PRO A 42 6.00 -6.06 4.32
N GLY A 43 4.85 -6.38 4.85
CA GLY A 43 4.32 -5.61 5.96
C GLY A 43 5.27 -5.54 7.15
N ARG A 44 6.05 -6.59 7.35
CA ARG A 44 6.95 -6.62 8.49
C ARG A 44 8.01 -5.52 8.45
N PHE A 45 8.26 -4.96 7.27
CA PHE A 45 9.24 -3.88 7.14
C PHE A 45 8.66 -2.51 7.40
N ILE A 46 7.35 -2.42 7.59
CA ILE A 46 6.73 -1.13 7.84
C ILE A 46 6.78 -0.87 9.33
N ASP A 47 7.49 0.17 9.71
CA ASP A 47 7.71 0.46 11.13
C ASP A 47 6.59 1.27 11.75
N ASP A 48 5.97 2.14 10.99
CA ASP A 48 4.97 3.04 11.56
C ASP A 48 4.16 3.68 10.45
N LEU A 49 3.05 4.26 10.83
CA LEU A 49 2.20 5.05 9.94
C LEU A 49 1.92 6.35 10.64
N ARG A 50 2.22 7.47 10.02
CA ARG A 50 1.91 8.76 10.61
C ARG A 50 1.72 9.79 9.53
N ARG A 51 0.71 10.62 9.72
CA ARG A 51 0.52 11.81 8.88
C ARG A 51 0.49 11.52 7.40
N GLY A 52 -0.07 10.39 7.03
CA GLY A 52 -0.19 10.06 5.63
C GLY A 52 1.05 9.43 5.02
N TYR A 53 1.96 8.97 5.84
CA TYR A 53 3.19 8.31 5.37
C TYR A 53 3.40 6.97 6.02
N LEU A 54 3.98 6.06 5.24
CA LEU A 54 4.50 4.80 5.75
C LEU A 54 5.96 5.03 6.09
N TYR A 55 6.38 4.50 7.21
CA TYR A 55 7.79 4.58 7.60
C TYR A 55 8.40 3.22 7.44
N VAL A 56 9.38 3.11 6.55
CA VAL A 56 10.05 1.85 6.26
C VAL A 56 11.55 2.11 6.40
N GLY A 57 12.10 1.72 7.54
CA GLY A 57 13.48 2.07 7.83
C GLY A 57 13.61 3.58 7.87
N GLU A 58 14.45 4.12 7.03
CA GLU A 58 14.64 5.56 6.97
C GLU A 58 13.82 6.22 5.89
N GLU A 59 13.01 5.45 5.21
CA GLU A 59 12.22 5.96 4.11
C GLU A 59 10.84 6.38 4.59
N MET A 60 10.33 7.47 4.06
CA MET A 60 8.97 7.92 4.29
C MET A 60 8.25 7.83 2.96
N ILE A 61 7.22 7.04 2.89
CA ILE A 61 6.50 6.81 1.64
C ILE A 61 5.07 7.30 1.79
N PRO A 62 4.64 8.25 0.97
CA PRO A 62 3.27 8.76 1.09
C PRO A 62 2.24 7.67 0.82
N PHE A 63 1.13 7.71 1.52
CA PHE A 63 0.07 6.74 1.31
C PHE A 63 -0.41 6.70 -0.13
N HIS A 64 -0.37 7.84 -0.84
CA HIS A 64 -0.92 7.87 -2.18
C HIS A 64 -0.08 7.08 -3.17
N ARG A 65 1.10 6.66 -2.77
CA ARG A 65 1.89 5.78 -3.62
C ARG A 65 1.48 4.33 -3.53
N VAL A 66 0.71 3.98 -2.51
CA VAL A 66 0.25 2.60 -2.35
C VAL A 66 -0.81 2.33 -3.41
N VAL A 67 -0.61 1.30 -4.21
CA VAL A 67 -1.59 0.95 -5.23
C VAL A 67 -2.28 -0.36 -4.96
N GLU A 68 -1.71 -1.18 -4.09
CA GLU A 68 -2.27 -2.49 -3.87
C GLU A 68 -1.79 -3.08 -2.57
N ILE A 69 -2.62 -3.85 -1.90
CA ILE A 69 -2.23 -4.59 -0.70
C ILE A 69 -2.70 -6.01 -0.90
N ARG A 70 -1.83 -6.97 -0.70
CA ARG A 70 -2.16 -8.39 -0.85
C ARG A 70 -1.79 -9.16 0.39
N ARG A 71 -2.46 -10.26 0.59
CA ARG A 71 -2.05 -11.20 1.60
C ARG A 71 -0.96 -12.07 0.99
N LYS A 72 -0.24 -12.77 1.83
CA LYS A 72 0.83 -13.67 1.36
C LYS A 72 0.34 -14.70 0.37
N ASP A 73 -0.90 -15.13 0.53
CA ASP A 73 -1.43 -16.16 -0.37
C ASP A 73 -1.84 -15.60 -1.71
N GLY A 74 -1.66 -14.30 -1.93
CA GLY A 74 -1.99 -13.69 -3.19
C GLY A 74 -3.32 -12.98 -3.25
N THR A 75 -4.13 -13.11 -2.19
CA THR A 75 -5.43 -12.47 -2.17
C THR A 75 -5.26 -10.96 -2.12
N ILE A 76 -5.91 -10.26 -3.03
CA ILE A 76 -5.85 -8.80 -3.07
C ILE A 76 -6.92 -8.26 -2.15
N VAL A 77 -6.51 -7.50 -1.12
CA VAL A 77 -7.47 -6.92 -0.19
C VAL A 77 -7.72 -5.45 -0.45
N PHE A 78 -6.84 -4.81 -1.19
CA PHE A 78 -7.03 -3.42 -1.58
C PHE A 78 -6.33 -3.22 -2.91
N SER A 79 -6.98 -2.53 -3.84
CA SER A 79 -6.38 -2.27 -5.13
C SER A 79 -6.92 -0.98 -5.69
N ARG A 80 -6.02 -0.05 -5.92
CA ARG A 80 -6.38 1.20 -6.57
C ARG A 80 -6.38 1.02 -8.09
N ARG A 81 -5.66 0.01 -8.54
CA ARG A 81 -5.55 -0.23 -9.97
C ARG A 81 -6.85 -0.65 -10.60
N SER A 82 -7.67 -1.33 -9.86
CA SER A 82 -8.96 -1.75 -10.39
C SER A 82 -9.79 -0.56 -10.80
N GLY A 83 -9.76 0.49 -10.00
CA GLY A 83 -10.51 1.68 -10.32
C GLY A 83 -10.00 2.35 -11.57
N GLU A 84 -8.70 2.34 -11.75
CA GLU A 84 -8.12 2.97 -12.91
C GLU A 84 -8.50 2.24 -14.18
N LYS A 85 -8.55 0.95 -14.14
CA LYS A 85 -8.93 0.19 -15.29
C LYS A 85 -10.33 0.53 -15.75
N LYS A 86 -11.22 0.71 -14.82
CA LYS A 86 -12.57 1.04 -15.17
C LYS A 86 -12.65 2.31 -15.95
N GLN A 87 -11.80 3.23 -15.65
CA GLN A 87 -11.85 4.52 -16.31
C GLN A 87 -11.45 4.43 -17.76
N GLU A 88 -10.71 3.44 -18.11
CA GLU A 88 -10.27 3.31 -19.46
C GLU A 88 -11.38 2.80 -20.38
N LEU A 89 -12.39 2.25 -19.81
CA LEU A 89 -13.48 1.74 -20.61
C LEU A 89 -14.50 2.80 -20.90
#